data_cc3ba48522debb6192da33607579eb9d
#
_entry.id   cc3ba48522debb6192da33607579eb9d
#
_cell.length_a   1.000
_cell.length_b   1.000
_cell.length_c   1.000
_cell.angle_alpha   90.00
_cell.angle_beta   90.00
_cell.angle_gamma   90.00
#
_symmetry.space_group_name_H-M   'P 1'
#
loop_
_entity.id
_entity.type
_entity.pdbx_description
1 polymer ?
#
loop_
_entity_poly.entity_id
_entity_poly.type
_entity_poly.pdbx_seq_one_letter_code
_entity_poly.pdbx_strand_id
1 'polypeptide(L)'
;MNIAEQIKSFEAKRAALAASLSDVMTKAAEDGRTLDAEEEESYDNTSSEIKSVDAHLKRLRDMESSIAQTAKPVSKAAGGDVSTVTAPGIIRVEPKLEKGIAFARFTKALAAAKGARTEALQIAKNKYPEDIKLHHVLKAAVSAGTTTDPQWAGALVEYQDFANDFVEFLRPQTIIGKFGTGNIPSLREVPFNIRVPVQTSGGSADWVGQGKPKPLTNFNFETITFGFSKVAAISVLTEELLRFSNPKADVLVRNSLAEAVIARLDADFVNPTKGEVNGVSPGSITNGAPTIPSTGIPDEDSTAAFQVFINANLQPTGAVWLMSSSTALALSKRKNALGQKEYPEMNMFGGVFEGLPAIVSQYVGNQLVLVNAPDVYLADEGGVAVDMSSEASLEMESAPTHDSVTPTGVELVSMWQTNSVAIRAERWINWKRRRTAAVAVISGVNYGTGQGS
;
A
#
# COMPACT_ATOMS: atom_id res chain seq x y z
N MET A 1 40.47 -21.80 6.02
CA MET A 1 40.10 -20.38 6.00
C MET A 1 38.86 -20.24 5.15
N ASN A 2 37.80 -19.70 5.72
CA ASN A 2 36.55 -19.49 4.99
C ASN A 2 36.72 -18.28 4.04
N ILE A 3 36.00 -18.24 2.92
CA ILE A 3 36.10 -17.15 1.93
C ILE A 3 35.86 -15.78 2.58
N ALA A 4 34.90 -15.69 3.49
CA ALA A 4 34.63 -14.48 4.26
C ALA A 4 35.81 -14.04 5.15
N GLU A 5 36.56 -14.97 5.75
CA GLU A 5 37.78 -14.68 6.50
C GLU A 5 38.90 -14.20 5.60
N GLN A 6 39.02 -14.79 4.39
CA GLN A 6 39.97 -14.34 3.40
C GLN A 6 39.65 -12.92 2.90
N ILE A 7 38.41 -12.61 2.61
CA ILE A 7 37.98 -11.26 2.21
C ILE A 7 38.37 -10.26 3.31
N LYS A 8 38.04 -10.54 4.56
CA LYS A 8 38.35 -9.66 5.70
C LYS A 8 39.88 -9.45 5.88
N SER A 9 40.69 -10.51 5.69
CA SER A 9 42.16 -10.42 5.80
C SER A 9 42.76 -9.58 4.66
N PHE A 10 42.26 -9.73 3.42
CA PHE A 10 42.73 -8.92 2.31
C PHE A 10 42.22 -7.47 2.37
N GLU A 11 41.03 -7.20 2.91
CA GLU A 11 40.56 -5.84 3.19
C GLU A 11 41.43 -5.15 4.23
N ALA A 12 41.83 -5.84 5.29
CA ALA A 12 42.79 -5.32 6.28
C ALA A 12 44.17 -5.04 5.66
N LYS A 13 44.67 -5.94 4.79
CA LYS A 13 45.92 -5.72 4.05
C LYS A 13 45.83 -4.50 3.14
N ARG A 14 44.74 -4.35 2.42
CA ARG A 14 44.46 -3.19 1.56
C ARG A 14 44.49 -1.88 2.34
N ALA A 15 43.83 -1.86 3.50
CA ALA A 15 43.80 -0.68 4.37
C ALA A 15 45.21 -0.29 4.89
N ALA A 16 46.02 -1.29 5.27
CA ALA A 16 47.40 -1.05 5.69
C ALA A 16 48.28 -0.49 4.56
N LEU A 17 48.16 -1.02 3.34
CA LEU A 17 48.89 -0.52 2.18
C LEU A 17 48.42 0.90 1.79
N ALA A 18 47.12 1.20 1.86
CA ALA A 18 46.60 2.55 1.61
C ALA A 18 47.09 3.57 2.66
N ALA A 19 47.23 3.17 3.94
CA ALA A 19 47.80 4.01 4.97
C ALA A 19 49.25 4.31 4.70
N SER A 20 50.07 3.29 4.34
CA SER A 20 51.49 3.50 4.00
C SER A 20 51.71 4.43 2.80
N LEU A 21 50.80 4.36 1.81
CA LEU A 21 50.81 5.22 0.63
C LEU A 21 50.48 6.68 0.98
N SER A 22 49.51 6.87 1.89
CA SER A 22 49.19 8.19 2.45
C SER A 22 50.33 8.78 3.28
N ASP A 23 51.04 7.96 4.09
CA ASP A 23 52.14 8.40 4.89
C ASP A 23 53.32 8.89 4.06
N VAL A 24 53.66 8.21 2.95
CA VAL A 24 54.68 8.65 2.01
C VAL A 24 54.35 10.01 1.42
N MET A 25 53.14 10.22 0.98
CA MET A 25 52.66 11.48 0.42
C MET A 25 52.63 12.61 1.46
N THR A 26 52.24 12.30 2.70
CA THR A 26 52.17 13.29 3.78
C THR A 26 53.59 13.75 4.20
N LYS A 27 54.56 12.86 4.27
CA LYS A 27 55.96 13.21 4.57
C LYS A 27 56.53 14.13 3.48
N ALA A 28 56.36 13.80 2.22
CA ALA A 28 56.82 14.65 1.12
C ALA A 28 56.18 16.04 1.15
N ALA A 29 54.88 16.12 1.51
CA ALA A 29 54.16 17.39 1.61
C ALA A 29 54.58 18.23 2.82
N GLU A 30 54.89 17.61 3.96
CA GLU A 30 55.43 18.28 5.16
C GLU A 30 56.83 18.87 4.91
N ASP A 31 57.65 18.16 4.13
CA ASP A 31 58.99 18.63 3.74
C ASP A 31 58.96 19.66 2.57
N GLY A 32 57.80 19.94 2.00
CA GLY A 32 57.61 20.90 0.91
C GLY A 32 58.34 20.50 -0.40
N ARG A 33 58.58 19.21 -0.62
CA ARG A 33 59.27 18.64 -1.76
C ARG A 33 58.41 17.65 -2.54
N THR A 34 58.81 17.33 -3.75
CA THR A 34 58.25 16.19 -4.48
C THR A 34 58.87 14.88 -3.97
N LEU A 35 58.27 13.75 -4.28
CA LEU A 35 58.79 12.41 -3.97
C LEU A 35 60.21 12.25 -4.53
N ASP A 36 61.08 11.65 -3.72
CA ASP A 36 62.43 11.23 -4.17
C ASP A 36 62.28 9.92 -4.99
N ALA A 37 63.35 9.56 -5.75
CA ALA A 37 63.31 8.39 -6.63
C ALA A 37 63.02 7.08 -5.87
N GLU A 38 63.48 6.92 -4.59
CA GLU A 38 63.21 5.77 -3.76
C GLU A 38 61.76 5.80 -3.22
N GLU A 39 61.20 6.96 -2.91
CA GLU A 39 59.85 7.17 -2.45
C GLU A 39 58.86 6.96 -3.62
N GLU A 40 59.18 7.38 -4.85
CA GLU A 40 58.41 7.18 -6.06
C GLU A 40 58.36 5.68 -6.40
N GLU A 41 59.48 4.97 -6.37
CA GLU A 41 59.49 3.51 -6.54
C GLU A 41 58.67 2.79 -5.51
N SER A 42 58.79 3.19 -4.23
CA SER A 42 57.99 2.63 -3.13
C SER A 42 56.50 2.90 -3.32
N TYR A 43 56.13 4.10 -3.75
CA TYR A 43 54.76 4.49 -4.06
C TYR A 43 54.18 3.65 -5.21
N ASP A 44 54.89 3.49 -6.33
CA ASP A 44 54.46 2.73 -7.48
C ASP A 44 54.31 1.24 -7.17
N ASN A 45 55.24 0.69 -6.40
CA ASN A 45 55.19 -0.71 -5.96
C ASN A 45 53.99 -0.94 -5.05
N THR A 46 53.71 -0.07 -4.08
CA THR A 46 52.58 -0.15 -3.16
C THR A 46 51.23 0.03 -3.92
N SER A 47 51.17 0.97 -4.86
CA SER A 47 50.02 1.18 -5.72
C SER A 47 49.71 -0.04 -6.59
N SER A 48 50.76 -0.69 -7.13
CA SER A 48 50.61 -1.93 -7.92
C SER A 48 50.13 -3.09 -7.03
N GLU A 49 50.62 -3.18 -5.79
CA GLU A 49 50.18 -4.20 -4.82
C GLU A 49 48.71 -3.98 -4.43
N ILE A 50 48.24 -2.75 -4.20
CA ILE A 50 46.84 -2.42 -3.97
C ILE A 50 45.97 -2.88 -5.12
N LYS A 51 46.35 -2.61 -6.38
CA LYS A 51 45.60 -3.06 -7.57
C LYS A 51 45.49 -4.58 -7.64
N SER A 52 46.56 -5.29 -7.28
CA SER A 52 46.56 -6.77 -7.24
C SER A 52 45.62 -7.32 -6.16
N VAL A 53 45.62 -6.70 -4.97
CA VAL A 53 44.73 -7.02 -3.85
C VAL A 53 43.28 -6.74 -4.22
N ASP A 54 42.98 -5.61 -4.86
CA ASP A 54 41.63 -5.26 -5.32
C ASP A 54 41.10 -6.27 -6.37
N ALA A 55 41.96 -6.68 -7.30
CA ALA A 55 41.61 -7.73 -8.27
C ALA A 55 41.33 -9.08 -7.60
N HIS A 56 42.09 -9.40 -6.54
CA HIS A 56 41.86 -10.63 -5.78
C HIS A 56 40.59 -10.58 -4.95
N LEU A 57 40.32 -9.47 -4.28
CA LEU A 57 39.08 -9.21 -3.55
C LEU A 57 37.85 -9.34 -4.46
N LYS A 58 37.93 -8.80 -5.66
CA LYS A 58 36.86 -8.94 -6.65
C LYS A 58 36.58 -10.41 -6.96
N ARG A 59 37.61 -11.21 -7.23
CA ARG A 59 37.46 -12.64 -7.51
C ARG A 59 36.89 -13.42 -6.32
N LEU A 60 37.29 -13.09 -5.10
CA LEU A 60 36.74 -13.72 -3.90
C LEU A 60 35.26 -13.39 -3.70
N ARG A 61 34.84 -12.14 -3.94
CA ARG A 61 33.45 -11.74 -3.87
C ARG A 61 32.60 -12.38 -4.99
N ASP A 62 33.14 -12.48 -6.20
CA ASP A 62 32.49 -13.19 -7.30
C ASP A 62 32.32 -14.68 -6.97
N MET A 63 33.31 -15.30 -6.35
CA MET A 63 33.26 -16.71 -5.89
C MET A 63 32.24 -16.88 -4.75
N GLU A 64 32.21 -15.97 -3.78
CA GLU A 64 31.21 -15.97 -2.71
C GLU A 64 29.78 -15.87 -3.27
N SER A 65 29.56 -14.97 -4.22
CA SER A 65 28.25 -14.83 -4.89
C SER A 65 27.85 -16.08 -5.70
N SER A 66 28.82 -16.70 -6.38
CA SER A 66 28.58 -17.95 -7.13
C SER A 66 28.25 -19.14 -6.22
N ILE A 67 28.94 -19.24 -5.07
CA ILE A 67 28.63 -20.28 -4.07
C ILE A 67 27.27 -20.06 -3.44
N ALA A 68 26.90 -18.80 -3.19
CA ALA A 68 25.56 -18.45 -2.69
C ALA A 68 24.45 -18.81 -3.68
N GLN A 69 24.69 -18.68 -4.99
CA GLN A 69 23.75 -19.07 -6.03
C GLN A 69 23.64 -20.60 -6.25
N THR A 70 24.72 -21.35 -5.95
CA THR A 70 24.77 -22.79 -6.14
C THR A 70 24.45 -23.62 -4.89
N ALA A 71 24.26 -22.97 -3.74
CA ALA A 71 23.93 -23.62 -2.47
C ALA A 71 22.58 -24.35 -2.55
N LYS A 72 22.59 -25.67 -2.53
CA LYS A 72 21.39 -26.50 -2.38
C LYS A 72 20.93 -26.50 -0.93
N PRO A 73 19.60 -26.42 -0.65
CA PRO A 73 19.11 -26.47 0.73
C PRO A 73 19.41 -27.85 1.34
N VAL A 74 20.10 -27.87 2.47
CA VAL A 74 20.33 -29.09 3.24
C VAL A 74 19.08 -29.40 4.04
N SER A 75 18.40 -30.51 3.76
CA SER A 75 17.29 -31.01 4.55
C SER A 75 17.75 -31.42 5.94
N LYS A 76 17.12 -30.88 6.96
CA LYS A 76 17.45 -31.10 8.36
C LYS A 76 16.95 -32.46 8.83
N ALA A 77 17.87 -33.33 9.26
CA ALA A 77 17.52 -34.52 10.02
C ALA A 77 16.99 -34.14 11.41
N ALA A 78 15.97 -34.87 11.86
CA ALA A 78 15.29 -34.63 13.12
C ALA A 78 16.17 -34.87 14.36
N GLY A 79 16.03 -34.01 15.36
CA GLY A 79 16.39 -34.27 16.75
C GLY A 79 17.56 -33.46 17.28
N GLY A 80 17.29 -32.65 18.32
CA GLY A 80 18.32 -32.08 19.20
C GLY A 80 18.09 -30.62 19.58
N ASP A 81 17.73 -30.46 20.81
CA ASP A 81 17.73 -29.23 21.59
C ASP A 81 19.07 -28.47 21.44
N VAL A 82 19.07 -27.25 20.99
CA VAL A 82 20.31 -26.45 20.89
C VAL A 82 20.12 -25.06 21.42
N SER A 83 20.74 -24.88 22.55
CA SER A 83 21.28 -23.69 23.13
C SER A 83 21.89 -22.73 22.08
N THR A 84 21.58 -21.45 22.22
CA THR A 84 22.07 -20.32 21.45
C THR A 84 23.57 -20.31 21.19
N VAL A 85 23.97 -20.59 19.95
CA VAL A 85 25.26 -20.15 19.41
C VAL A 85 24.99 -19.34 18.13
N THR A 86 25.29 -18.08 18.18
CA THR A 86 25.27 -17.17 17.03
C THR A 86 26.37 -17.58 16.06
N ALA A 87 26.04 -18.41 15.08
CA ALA A 87 26.94 -18.71 13.97
C ALA A 87 26.57 -17.80 12.77
N PRO A 88 27.54 -17.03 12.24
CA PRO A 88 27.30 -16.23 11.04
C PRO A 88 27.23 -17.16 9.80
N GLY A 89 26.14 -17.12 9.07
CA GLY A 89 26.08 -17.68 7.71
C GLY A 89 25.03 -18.73 7.42
N ILE A 90 23.93 -18.82 8.17
CA ILE A 90 22.78 -19.62 7.72
C ILE A 90 21.90 -18.71 6.85
N ILE A 91 21.98 -18.92 5.53
CA ILE A 91 20.99 -18.35 4.60
C ILE A 91 19.68 -19.09 4.88
N ARG A 92 18.79 -18.44 5.64
CA ARG A 92 17.42 -18.93 5.82
C ARG A 92 16.63 -18.54 4.58
N VAL A 93 16.21 -19.51 3.79
CA VAL A 93 15.26 -19.31 2.70
C VAL A 93 13.89 -19.14 3.34
N GLU A 94 13.42 -17.91 3.47
CA GLU A 94 12.04 -17.66 3.83
C GLU A 94 11.13 -17.98 2.63
N PRO A 95 10.02 -18.69 2.82
CA PRO A 95 9.07 -18.92 1.74
C PRO A 95 8.53 -17.55 1.28
N LYS A 96 8.69 -17.24 0.00
CA LYS A 96 8.11 -16.04 -0.62
C LYS A 96 6.61 -16.26 -0.77
N LEU A 97 5.85 -15.88 0.24
CA LEU A 97 4.41 -15.95 0.23
C LEU A 97 3.82 -14.87 -0.68
N GLU A 98 2.70 -15.17 -1.32
CA GLU A 98 1.91 -14.14 -1.99
C GLU A 98 1.36 -13.12 -0.98
N LYS A 99 1.19 -11.87 -1.40
CA LYS A 99 0.66 -10.80 -0.55
C LYS A 99 -0.67 -11.19 0.08
N GLY A 100 -0.85 -10.91 1.36
CA GLY A 100 -2.03 -11.23 2.16
C GLY A 100 -2.11 -12.68 2.66
N ILE A 101 -1.29 -13.61 2.20
CA ILE A 101 -1.31 -15.01 2.68
C ILE A 101 -0.72 -15.12 4.09
N ALA A 102 0.31 -14.36 4.41
CA ALA A 102 0.88 -14.33 5.76
C ALA A 102 -0.16 -13.88 6.79
N PHE A 103 -0.91 -12.84 6.47
CA PHE A 103 -2.04 -12.37 7.28
C PHE A 103 -3.14 -13.45 7.44
N ALA A 104 -3.54 -14.10 6.35
CA ALA A 104 -4.55 -15.16 6.40
C ALA A 104 -4.11 -16.37 7.24
N ARG A 105 -2.82 -16.75 7.20
CA ARG A 105 -2.25 -17.81 8.04
C ARG A 105 -2.28 -17.42 9.52
N PHE A 106 -1.89 -16.19 9.85
CA PHE A 106 -1.96 -15.64 11.22
C PHE A 106 -3.40 -15.68 11.74
N THR A 107 -4.33 -15.15 10.96
CA THR A 107 -5.76 -15.10 11.29
C THR A 107 -6.31 -16.51 11.53
N LYS A 108 -6.00 -17.45 10.65
CA LYS A 108 -6.46 -18.84 10.75
C LYS A 108 -5.85 -19.59 11.94
N ALA A 109 -4.55 -19.40 12.23
CA ALA A 109 -3.91 -20.02 13.39
C ALA A 109 -4.51 -19.50 14.70
N LEU A 110 -4.75 -18.18 14.78
CA LEU A 110 -5.35 -17.56 15.96
C LEU A 110 -6.83 -17.95 16.13
N ALA A 111 -7.59 -18.04 15.03
CA ALA A 111 -8.98 -18.50 15.03
C ALA A 111 -9.09 -19.96 15.48
N ALA A 112 -8.26 -20.85 14.95
CA ALA A 112 -8.24 -22.26 15.35
C ALA A 112 -7.86 -22.47 16.83
N ALA A 113 -7.13 -21.52 17.41
CA ALA A 113 -6.77 -21.48 18.83
C ALA A 113 -7.75 -20.65 19.68
N LYS A 114 -8.91 -20.25 19.13
CA LYS A 114 -9.92 -19.42 19.84
C LYS A 114 -9.33 -18.15 20.49
N GLY A 115 -8.34 -17.52 19.85
CA GLY A 115 -7.66 -16.36 20.37
C GLY A 115 -6.49 -16.64 21.33
N ALA A 116 -6.28 -17.87 21.77
CA ALA A 116 -5.17 -18.25 22.62
C ALA A 116 -3.85 -18.32 21.84
N ARG A 117 -2.97 -17.34 22.00
CA ARG A 117 -1.72 -17.23 21.23
C ARG A 117 -0.78 -18.42 21.39
N THR A 118 -0.73 -19.01 22.59
CA THR A 118 0.12 -20.18 22.89
C THR A 118 -0.31 -21.41 22.08
N GLU A 119 -1.61 -21.64 21.99
CA GLU A 119 -2.18 -22.71 21.18
C GLU A 119 -2.06 -22.40 19.68
N ALA A 120 -2.27 -21.14 19.29
CA ALA A 120 -2.06 -20.68 17.94
C ALA A 120 -0.63 -20.93 17.45
N LEU A 121 0.37 -20.72 18.31
CA LEU A 121 1.75 -21.04 18.03
C LEU A 121 1.97 -22.54 17.78
N GLN A 122 1.35 -23.41 18.57
CA GLN A 122 1.45 -24.85 18.37
C GLN A 122 0.79 -25.29 17.05
N ILE A 123 -0.39 -24.75 16.77
CA ILE A 123 -1.11 -24.99 15.51
C ILE A 123 -0.30 -24.48 14.32
N ALA A 124 0.29 -23.28 14.43
CA ALA A 124 1.12 -22.70 13.38
C ALA A 124 2.38 -23.54 13.13
N LYS A 125 3.06 -24.02 14.16
CA LYS A 125 4.22 -24.92 14.03
C LYS A 125 3.88 -26.23 13.33
N ASN A 126 2.69 -26.78 13.58
CA ASN A 126 2.24 -28.02 12.98
C ASN A 126 1.78 -27.83 11.53
N LYS A 127 1.04 -26.75 11.22
CA LYS A 127 0.48 -26.53 9.90
C LYS A 127 1.44 -25.79 8.94
N TYR A 128 2.26 -24.89 9.47
CA TYR A 128 3.17 -24.03 8.72
C TYR A 128 4.59 -24.05 9.29
N PRO A 129 5.26 -25.22 9.31
CA PRO A 129 6.57 -25.37 9.98
C PRO A 129 7.67 -24.48 9.39
N GLU A 130 7.52 -24.05 8.14
CA GLU A 130 8.49 -23.22 7.42
C GLU A 130 8.28 -21.70 7.65
N ASP A 131 7.13 -21.31 8.20
CA ASP A 131 6.76 -19.90 8.39
C ASP A 131 7.24 -19.38 9.75
N ILE A 132 8.52 -19.09 9.82
CA ILE A 132 9.20 -18.65 11.06
C ILE A 132 8.67 -17.31 11.53
N LYS A 133 8.33 -16.39 10.62
CA LYS A 133 7.75 -15.09 10.96
C LYS A 133 6.44 -15.25 11.71
N LEU A 134 5.56 -16.11 11.21
CA LEU A 134 4.31 -16.45 11.88
C LEU A 134 4.54 -16.99 13.28
N HIS A 135 5.55 -17.87 13.47
CA HIS A 135 5.89 -18.42 14.78
C HIS A 135 6.41 -17.35 15.74
N HIS A 136 7.22 -16.39 15.26
CA HIS A 136 7.73 -15.28 16.08
C HIS A 136 6.59 -14.38 16.57
N VAL A 137 5.68 -13.98 15.68
CA VAL A 137 4.53 -13.14 16.03
C VAL A 137 3.61 -13.79 17.06
N LEU A 138 3.36 -15.09 16.93
CA LEU A 138 2.52 -15.84 17.88
C LEU A 138 3.24 -16.14 19.21
N LYS A 139 4.59 -16.21 19.22
CA LYS A 139 5.39 -16.47 20.43
C LYS A 139 5.47 -15.27 21.38
N ALA A 140 5.23 -14.06 20.89
CA ALA A 140 5.37 -12.85 21.66
C ALA A 140 4.25 -12.63 22.66
N ALA A 141 4.34 -13.31 23.77
CA ALA A 141 3.62 -12.96 25.00
C ALA A 141 4.51 -13.23 26.21
N VAL A 142 4.56 -12.22 27.09
CA VAL A 142 5.07 -12.19 28.47
C VAL A 142 6.52 -11.74 28.63
N SER A 143 6.68 -10.47 28.83
CA SER A 143 7.32 -9.74 29.95
C SER A 143 7.44 -8.27 29.58
N ALA A 144 7.32 -7.36 30.56
CA ALA A 144 7.48 -5.92 30.34
C ALA A 144 8.88 -5.63 29.78
N GLY A 145 8.98 -5.33 28.48
CA GLY A 145 10.22 -5.10 27.77
C GLY A 145 10.27 -3.70 27.19
N THR A 146 11.49 -3.21 27.05
CA THR A 146 11.78 -1.93 26.43
C THR A 146 11.72 -2.03 24.91
N THR A 147 11.46 -0.92 24.23
CA THR A 147 11.41 -0.80 22.75
C THR A 147 12.72 -1.21 22.03
N THR A 148 13.79 -1.47 22.77
CA THR A 148 15.10 -1.91 22.28
C THR A 148 15.31 -3.42 22.33
N ASP A 149 14.37 -4.20 22.87
CA ASP A 149 14.48 -5.66 22.90
C ASP A 149 13.91 -6.27 21.61
N PRO A 150 14.76 -6.87 20.74
CA PRO A 150 14.33 -7.48 19.48
C PRO A 150 13.34 -8.64 19.66
N GLN A 151 13.26 -9.21 20.87
CA GLN A 151 12.36 -10.32 21.16
C GLN A 151 10.97 -9.88 21.63
N TRP A 152 10.78 -8.63 22.05
CA TRP A 152 9.51 -8.14 22.56
C TRP A 152 8.88 -7.05 21.68
N ALA A 153 9.62 -6.02 21.29
CA ALA A 153 9.12 -4.98 20.37
C ALA A 153 9.05 -5.48 18.92
N GLY A 154 9.88 -6.44 18.54
CA GLY A 154 9.83 -7.08 17.23
C GLY A 154 8.48 -7.70 16.92
N ALA A 155 7.78 -8.28 17.89
CA ALA A 155 6.48 -8.90 17.67
C ALA A 155 5.33 -7.89 17.43
N LEU A 156 5.42 -6.69 17.99
CA LEU A 156 4.47 -5.60 17.69
C LEU A 156 4.72 -5.02 16.30
N VAL A 157 5.97 -4.92 15.89
CA VAL A 157 6.37 -4.48 14.54
C VAL A 157 5.98 -5.55 13.50
N GLU A 158 6.22 -6.83 13.78
CA GLU A 158 5.85 -7.94 12.90
C GLU A 158 4.33 -8.10 12.74
N TYR A 159 3.51 -7.77 13.76
CA TYR A 159 2.05 -7.73 13.62
C TYR A 159 1.60 -6.61 12.66
N GLN A 160 2.22 -5.45 12.73
CA GLN A 160 1.99 -4.37 11.77
C GLN A 160 2.39 -4.78 10.36
N ASP A 161 3.46 -5.57 10.20
CA ASP A 161 3.89 -6.08 8.89
C ASP A 161 2.84 -7.01 8.25
N PHE A 162 2.18 -7.88 9.02
CA PHE A 162 1.10 -8.71 8.48
C PHE A 162 -0.15 -7.91 8.12
N ALA A 163 -0.53 -6.93 8.94
CA ALA A 163 -1.63 -6.03 8.62
C ALA A 163 -1.32 -5.20 7.36
N ASN A 164 -0.09 -4.72 7.23
CA ASN A 164 0.38 -4.01 6.04
C ASN A 164 0.40 -4.91 4.80
N ASP A 165 0.78 -6.19 4.92
CA ASP A 165 0.74 -7.18 3.82
C ASP A 165 -0.70 -7.35 3.28
N PHE A 166 -1.70 -7.37 4.16
CA PHE A 166 -3.10 -7.38 3.74
C PHE A 166 -3.55 -6.09 3.06
N VAL A 167 -3.14 -4.92 3.56
CA VAL A 167 -3.43 -3.63 2.93
C VAL A 167 -2.75 -3.52 1.56
N GLU A 168 -1.52 -3.99 1.42
CA GLU A 168 -0.84 -4.06 0.11
C GLU A 168 -1.52 -5.01 -0.86
N PHE A 169 -2.18 -6.06 -0.38
CA PHE A 169 -3.02 -6.93 -1.19
C PHE A 169 -4.31 -6.22 -1.64
N LEU A 170 -4.93 -5.41 -0.76
CA LEU A 170 -6.14 -4.65 -1.06
C LEU A 170 -5.90 -3.48 -2.03
N ARG A 171 -4.75 -2.80 -1.92
CA ARG A 171 -4.45 -1.58 -2.71
C ARG A 171 -4.74 -1.71 -4.21
N PRO A 172 -4.24 -2.72 -4.94
CA PRO A 172 -4.48 -2.82 -6.37
C PRO A 172 -5.93 -3.14 -6.74
N GLN A 173 -6.75 -3.52 -5.78
CA GLN A 173 -8.13 -3.94 -5.99
C GLN A 173 -9.13 -2.83 -5.72
N THR A 174 -8.79 -1.82 -4.90
CA THR A 174 -9.65 -0.66 -4.61
C THR A 174 -9.37 0.50 -5.56
N ILE A 175 -10.40 1.33 -5.82
CA ILE A 175 -10.23 2.59 -6.55
C ILE A 175 -9.20 3.48 -5.84
N ILE A 176 -9.35 3.67 -4.53
CA ILE A 176 -8.46 4.51 -3.70
C ILE A 176 -7.01 4.01 -3.77
N GLY A 177 -6.81 2.70 -3.70
CA GLY A 177 -5.48 2.12 -3.71
C GLY A 177 -4.78 2.12 -5.07
N LYS A 178 -5.53 2.29 -6.17
CA LYS A 178 -4.96 2.48 -7.51
C LYS A 178 -4.35 3.87 -7.71
N PHE A 179 -4.83 4.87 -6.97
CA PHE A 179 -4.18 6.19 -6.97
C PHE A 179 -2.76 6.08 -6.42
N GLY A 180 -1.80 6.75 -7.07
CA GLY A 180 -0.37 6.69 -6.73
C GLY A 180 0.35 5.43 -7.23
N THR A 181 -0.30 4.57 -8.02
CA THR A 181 0.34 3.39 -8.64
C THR A 181 0.67 3.64 -10.10
N GLY A 182 1.87 3.25 -10.53
CA GLY A 182 2.32 3.41 -11.93
C GLY A 182 2.29 4.87 -12.39
N ASN A 183 1.52 5.16 -13.44
CA ASN A 183 1.36 6.51 -14.01
C ASN A 183 0.13 7.27 -13.47
N ILE A 184 -0.53 6.75 -12.44
CA ILE A 184 -1.73 7.35 -11.86
C ILE A 184 -1.33 8.30 -10.73
N PRO A 185 -1.72 9.59 -10.76
CA PRO A 185 -1.45 10.54 -9.70
C PRO A 185 -1.98 10.08 -8.34
N SER A 186 -1.26 10.42 -7.26
CA SER A 186 -1.66 10.09 -5.89
C SER A 186 -2.67 11.10 -5.34
N LEU A 187 -3.55 10.63 -4.47
CA LEU A 187 -4.37 11.49 -3.61
C LEU A 187 -3.45 12.20 -2.60
N ARG A 188 -3.92 13.33 -2.06
CA ARG A 188 -3.18 14.08 -1.06
C ARG A 188 -3.36 13.48 0.32
N GLU A 189 -2.34 12.80 0.82
CA GLU A 189 -2.37 12.21 2.15
C GLU A 189 -2.31 13.28 3.24
N VAL A 190 -3.15 13.10 4.27
CA VAL A 190 -3.25 13.98 5.45
C VAL A 190 -3.50 13.13 6.70
N PRO A 191 -2.98 13.52 7.87
CA PRO A 191 -3.27 12.80 9.11
C PRO A 191 -4.73 13.03 9.56
N PHE A 192 -5.23 12.13 10.41
CA PHE A 192 -6.52 12.31 11.08
C PHE A 192 -6.49 13.48 12.08
N ASN A 193 -7.66 13.95 12.47
CA ASN A 193 -7.88 15.01 13.46
C ASN A 193 -7.19 16.36 13.17
N ILE A 194 -7.04 16.69 11.90
CA ILE A 194 -6.52 17.99 11.49
C ILE A 194 -7.63 18.90 10.97
N ARG A 195 -7.35 20.19 11.07
CA ARG A 195 -8.11 21.25 10.41
C ARG A 195 -7.27 21.83 9.30
N VAL A 196 -7.70 21.66 8.07
CA VAL A 196 -7.00 22.17 6.90
C VAL A 196 -7.71 23.44 6.43
N PRO A 197 -7.06 24.61 6.48
CA PRO A 197 -7.61 25.81 5.85
C PRO A 197 -7.54 25.64 4.33
N VAL A 198 -8.64 25.80 3.66
CA VAL A 198 -8.76 25.76 2.21
C VAL A 198 -9.18 27.13 1.71
N GLN A 199 -8.42 27.68 0.79
CA GLN A 199 -8.76 28.93 0.16
C GLN A 199 -9.89 28.69 -0.85
N THR A 200 -11.02 29.34 -0.65
CA THR A 200 -12.21 29.26 -1.51
C THR A 200 -12.24 30.33 -2.57
N SER A 201 -11.61 31.49 -2.33
CA SER A 201 -11.42 32.53 -3.33
C SER A 201 -10.00 33.10 -3.27
N GLY A 202 -9.43 33.33 -4.45
CA GLY A 202 -8.15 34.01 -4.60
C GLY A 202 -8.30 35.53 -4.52
N GLY A 203 -7.21 36.23 -4.17
CA GLY A 203 -7.17 37.67 -4.31
C GLY A 203 -7.02 38.10 -5.78
N SER A 204 -7.50 39.28 -6.09
CA SER A 204 -7.24 39.97 -7.36
C SER A 204 -6.02 40.88 -7.23
N ALA A 205 -5.23 40.97 -8.29
CA ALA A 205 -4.14 41.92 -8.41
C ALA A 205 -4.38 42.76 -9.66
N ASP A 206 -4.19 44.07 -9.55
CA ASP A 206 -4.36 45.01 -10.66
C ASP A 206 -3.07 45.77 -10.91
N TRP A 207 -2.86 46.18 -12.16
CA TRP A 207 -1.76 47.05 -12.54
C TRP A 207 -1.97 48.46 -12.01
N VAL A 208 -1.03 48.97 -11.23
CA VAL A 208 -1.15 50.29 -10.59
C VAL A 208 -0.13 51.26 -11.16
N GLY A 209 -0.60 52.37 -11.68
CA GLY A 209 0.27 53.47 -12.17
C GLY A 209 1.01 54.17 -11.03
N GLN A 210 2.07 54.89 -11.36
CA GLN A 210 2.85 55.66 -10.40
C GLN A 210 1.96 56.69 -9.66
N GLY A 211 2.03 56.68 -8.32
CA GLY A 211 1.25 57.60 -7.47
C GLY A 211 -0.24 57.24 -7.27
N LYS A 212 -0.72 56.07 -7.78
CA LYS A 212 -2.10 55.61 -7.63
C LYS A 212 -2.26 54.69 -6.41
N PRO A 213 -3.43 54.71 -5.73
CA PRO A 213 -3.70 53.80 -4.62
C PRO A 213 -3.74 52.35 -5.09
N LYS A 214 -3.26 51.45 -4.23
CA LYS A 214 -3.30 50.00 -4.49
C LYS A 214 -4.66 49.43 -4.09
N PRO A 215 -5.30 48.57 -4.90
CA PRO A 215 -6.55 47.93 -4.55
C PRO A 215 -6.36 46.99 -3.36
N LEU A 216 -7.37 46.90 -2.51
CA LEU A 216 -7.45 45.93 -1.43
C LEU A 216 -8.04 44.63 -1.99
N THR A 217 -7.46 43.51 -1.61
CA THR A 217 -7.95 42.20 -1.98
C THR A 217 -8.26 41.38 -0.72
N ASN A 218 -9.35 40.62 -0.76
CA ASN A 218 -9.75 39.72 0.32
C ASN A 218 -9.52 38.27 -0.11
N PHE A 219 -9.09 37.47 0.86
CA PHE A 219 -8.97 36.00 0.72
C PHE A 219 -10.01 35.36 1.62
N ASN A 220 -10.81 34.44 1.05
CA ASN A 220 -11.74 33.65 1.84
C ASN A 220 -11.15 32.27 2.08
N PHE A 221 -11.18 31.86 3.33
CA PHE A 221 -10.74 30.54 3.76
C PHE A 221 -11.90 29.79 4.41
N GLU A 222 -12.04 28.54 4.05
CA GLU A 222 -12.91 27.59 4.71
C GLU A 222 -12.05 26.56 5.43
N THR A 223 -12.54 26.01 6.53
CA THR A 223 -11.81 25.01 7.29
C THR A 223 -12.44 23.64 7.07
N ILE A 224 -11.67 22.75 6.48
CA ILE A 224 -12.04 21.33 6.37
C ILE A 224 -11.51 20.60 7.59
N THR A 225 -12.43 19.99 8.35
CA THR A 225 -12.08 19.10 9.47
C THR A 225 -12.09 17.66 9.01
N PHE A 226 -11.03 16.94 9.36
CA PHE A 226 -10.93 15.49 9.17
C PHE A 226 -11.20 14.80 10.50
N GLY A 227 -12.35 14.15 10.62
CA GLY A 227 -12.66 13.25 11.73
C GLY A 227 -12.21 11.82 11.45
N PHE A 228 -12.38 10.96 12.43
CA PHE A 228 -12.21 9.53 12.25
C PHE A 228 -13.41 8.94 11.50
N SER A 229 -13.16 8.07 10.55
CA SER A 229 -14.17 7.18 9.97
C SER A 229 -13.61 5.78 9.94
N LYS A 230 -14.46 4.80 10.22
CA LYS A 230 -14.07 3.41 10.36
C LYS A 230 -14.91 2.52 9.44
N VAL A 231 -14.23 1.73 8.63
CA VAL A 231 -14.84 0.66 7.86
C VAL A 231 -14.56 -0.66 8.60
N ALA A 232 -15.59 -1.45 8.86
CA ALA A 232 -15.47 -2.73 9.50
C ALA A 232 -16.25 -3.81 8.73
N ALA A 233 -15.71 -5.02 8.72
CA ALA A 233 -16.37 -6.20 8.20
C ALA A 233 -16.24 -7.34 9.23
N ILE A 234 -17.31 -8.12 9.40
CA ILE A 234 -17.31 -9.33 10.22
C ILE A 234 -17.58 -10.52 9.30
N SER A 235 -16.77 -11.55 9.42
CA SER A 235 -16.95 -12.84 8.75
C SER A 235 -17.07 -13.94 9.80
N VAL A 236 -18.02 -14.85 9.63
CA VAL A 236 -18.23 -15.99 10.52
C VAL A 236 -17.80 -17.25 9.80
N LEU A 237 -16.94 -18.03 10.43
CA LEU A 237 -16.43 -19.30 9.92
C LEU A 237 -16.71 -20.43 10.91
N THR A 238 -17.06 -21.60 10.42
CA THR A 238 -17.21 -22.77 11.28
C THR A 238 -15.86 -23.31 11.73
N GLU A 239 -15.80 -23.86 12.93
CA GLU A 239 -14.56 -24.44 13.49
C GLU A 239 -14.06 -25.61 12.64
N GLU A 240 -14.98 -26.38 12.04
CA GLU A 240 -14.65 -27.46 11.10
C GLU A 240 -13.88 -26.94 9.88
N LEU A 241 -14.32 -25.81 9.31
CA LEU A 241 -13.62 -25.19 8.17
C LEU A 241 -12.20 -24.77 8.58
N LEU A 242 -12.02 -24.21 9.76
CA LEU A 242 -10.71 -23.78 10.26
C LEU A 242 -9.78 -24.96 10.56
N ARG A 243 -10.30 -26.05 11.15
CA ARG A 243 -9.51 -27.22 11.55
C ARG A 243 -9.17 -28.15 10.40
N PHE A 244 -10.13 -28.42 9.51
CA PHE A 244 -9.98 -29.42 8.46
C PHE A 244 -9.64 -28.86 7.08
N SER A 245 -9.62 -27.52 6.94
CA SER A 245 -9.31 -26.90 5.66
C SER A 245 -7.84 -27.06 5.27
N ASN A 246 -7.62 -27.34 3.99
CA ASN A 246 -6.34 -27.37 3.30
C ASN A 246 -5.72 -25.94 3.27
N PRO A 247 -4.40 -25.74 3.04
CA PRO A 247 -3.78 -24.43 2.81
C PRO A 247 -4.47 -23.55 1.76
N LYS A 248 -5.20 -24.12 0.82
CA LYS A 248 -6.05 -23.36 -0.14
C LYS A 248 -7.15 -22.56 0.51
N ALA A 249 -7.59 -22.91 1.72
CA ALA A 249 -8.61 -22.13 2.46
C ALA A 249 -8.06 -20.81 3.00
N ASP A 250 -6.74 -20.65 3.13
CA ASP A 250 -6.11 -19.38 3.51
C ASP A 250 -6.42 -18.29 2.46
N VAL A 251 -6.41 -18.69 1.18
CA VAL A 251 -6.77 -17.81 0.06
C VAL A 251 -8.25 -17.44 0.11
N LEU A 252 -9.15 -18.38 0.46
CA LEU A 252 -10.58 -18.12 0.56
C LEU A 252 -10.89 -17.13 1.69
N VAL A 253 -10.30 -17.31 2.87
CA VAL A 253 -10.49 -16.39 4.01
C VAL A 253 -9.99 -14.98 3.66
N ARG A 254 -8.78 -14.89 3.09
CA ARG A 254 -8.21 -13.62 2.63
C ARG A 254 -9.14 -12.91 1.64
N ASN A 255 -9.57 -13.63 0.60
CA ASN A 255 -10.39 -13.05 -0.45
C ASN A 255 -11.76 -12.63 0.07
N SER A 256 -12.41 -13.42 0.92
CA SER A 256 -13.72 -13.08 1.48
C SER A 256 -13.69 -11.82 2.34
N LEU A 257 -12.67 -11.67 3.19
CA LEU A 257 -12.48 -10.44 3.98
C LEU A 257 -12.17 -9.24 3.09
N ALA A 258 -11.32 -9.45 2.07
CA ALA A 258 -10.94 -8.40 1.14
C ALA A 258 -12.13 -7.90 0.32
N GLU A 259 -12.92 -8.79 -0.26
CA GLU A 259 -14.06 -8.45 -1.09
C GLU A 259 -15.08 -7.57 -0.36
N ALA A 260 -15.38 -7.88 0.90
CA ALA A 260 -16.32 -7.09 1.70
C ALA A 260 -15.83 -5.64 1.92
N VAL A 261 -14.55 -5.48 2.26
CA VAL A 261 -13.94 -4.16 2.48
C VAL A 261 -13.83 -3.37 1.18
N ILE A 262 -13.39 -4.01 0.09
CA ILE A 262 -13.26 -3.39 -1.24
C ILE A 262 -14.63 -2.91 -1.73
N ALA A 263 -15.64 -3.77 -1.69
CA ALA A 263 -16.98 -3.44 -2.13
C ALA A 263 -17.53 -2.20 -1.44
N ARG A 264 -17.34 -2.12 -0.12
CA ARG A 264 -17.83 -0.98 0.65
C ARG A 264 -17.05 0.30 0.36
N LEU A 265 -15.71 0.24 0.34
CA LEU A 265 -14.87 1.39 0.07
C LEU A 265 -15.12 1.97 -1.32
N ASP A 266 -15.14 1.14 -2.35
CA ASP A 266 -15.33 1.57 -3.72
C ASP A 266 -16.75 2.12 -3.95
N ALA A 267 -17.77 1.45 -3.40
CA ALA A 267 -19.14 1.92 -3.52
C ALA A 267 -19.32 3.30 -2.83
N ASP A 268 -18.84 3.45 -1.60
CA ASP A 268 -19.00 4.71 -0.87
C ASP A 268 -18.15 5.84 -1.46
N PHE A 269 -17.02 5.51 -2.12
CA PHE A 269 -16.16 6.51 -2.74
C PHE A 269 -16.80 7.22 -3.93
N VAL A 270 -17.59 6.49 -4.74
CA VAL A 270 -18.16 7.00 -6.01
C VAL A 270 -19.69 7.08 -6.05
N ASN A 271 -20.39 6.78 -4.96
CA ASN A 271 -21.85 6.82 -4.94
C ASN A 271 -22.38 8.27 -4.84
N PRO A 272 -23.04 8.85 -5.86
CA PRO A 272 -23.44 10.25 -5.85
C PRO A 272 -24.49 10.58 -4.79
N THR A 273 -25.21 9.59 -4.28
CA THR A 273 -26.23 9.79 -3.23
C THR A 273 -25.68 9.70 -1.81
N LYS A 274 -24.41 9.25 -1.66
CA LYS A 274 -23.78 9.08 -0.34
C LYS A 274 -23.26 10.40 0.20
N GLY A 275 -24.06 11.01 1.07
CA GLY A 275 -23.63 12.18 1.87
C GLY A 275 -22.67 11.78 3.00
N GLU A 276 -21.94 12.77 3.52
CA GLU A 276 -21.12 12.61 4.74
C GLU A 276 -22.03 12.43 5.96
N VAL A 277 -21.72 11.42 6.77
CA VAL A 277 -22.30 11.26 8.11
C VAL A 277 -21.18 11.50 9.12
N ASN A 278 -21.23 12.67 9.77
CA ASN A 278 -20.15 13.11 10.65
C ASN A 278 -19.83 12.09 11.75
N GLY A 279 -18.56 11.71 11.87
CA GLY A 279 -18.09 10.72 12.84
C GLY A 279 -18.42 9.26 12.50
N VAL A 280 -19.11 8.98 11.40
CA VAL A 280 -19.48 7.62 10.97
C VAL A 280 -18.86 7.25 9.63
N SER A 281 -19.16 8.02 8.59
CA SER A 281 -18.67 7.68 7.24
C SER A 281 -18.38 8.93 6.40
N PRO A 282 -17.35 8.89 5.54
CA PRO A 282 -17.09 9.97 4.60
C PRO A 282 -18.21 10.09 3.57
N GLY A 283 -18.37 11.28 3.03
CA GLY A 283 -19.19 11.50 1.85
C GLY A 283 -18.47 11.01 0.59
N SER A 284 -19.22 10.60 -0.41
CA SER A 284 -18.63 10.26 -1.70
C SER A 284 -17.98 11.49 -2.35
N ILE A 285 -16.92 11.25 -3.12
CA ILE A 285 -16.31 12.32 -3.92
C ILE A 285 -17.23 12.82 -5.05
N THR A 286 -18.23 12.06 -5.41
CA THR A 286 -19.22 12.45 -6.44
C THR A 286 -20.44 13.14 -5.86
N ASN A 287 -20.70 13.00 -4.55
CA ASN A 287 -21.84 13.64 -3.91
C ASN A 287 -21.72 15.18 -3.93
N GLY A 288 -22.70 15.88 -4.53
CA GLY A 288 -22.65 17.31 -4.72
C GLY A 288 -21.54 17.82 -5.65
N ALA A 289 -20.95 16.94 -6.48
CA ALA A 289 -20.08 17.36 -7.58
C ALA A 289 -20.89 17.90 -8.75
N PRO A 290 -20.31 18.78 -9.59
CA PRO A 290 -20.92 19.16 -10.87
C PRO A 290 -21.25 17.91 -11.70
N THR A 291 -22.53 17.72 -11.98
CA THR A 291 -23.03 16.55 -12.72
C THR A 291 -23.65 16.99 -14.03
N ILE A 292 -23.24 16.37 -15.12
CA ILE A 292 -23.67 16.65 -16.48
C ILE A 292 -24.26 15.36 -17.06
N PRO A 293 -25.43 15.40 -17.70
CA PRO A 293 -25.98 14.23 -18.38
C PRO A 293 -25.11 13.88 -19.59
N SER A 294 -24.89 12.58 -19.84
CA SER A 294 -24.15 12.09 -21.00
C SER A 294 -24.91 12.38 -22.29
N THR A 295 -24.19 12.80 -23.32
CA THR A 295 -24.72 12.93 -24.68
C THR A 295 -24.68 11.60 -25.46
N GLY A 296 -23.98 10.57 -24.90
CA GLY A 296 -23.70 9.31 -25.58
C GLY A 296 -22.51 9.39 -26.53
N ILE A 297 -21.86 10.55 -26.63
CA ILE A 297 -20.65 10.78 -27.44
C ILE A 297 -19.45 11.02 -26.48
N PRO A 298 -18.44 10.13 -26.45
CA PRO A 298 -17.34 10.22 -25.50
C PRO A 298 -16.58 11.55 -25.56
N ASP A 299 -16.34 12.10 -26.75
CA ASP A 299 -15.59 13.35 -26.95
C ASP A 299 -16.34 14.57 -26.43
N GLU A 300 -17.68 14.60 -26.59
CA GLU A 300 -18.51 15.68 -26.05
C GLU A 300 -18.57 15.58 -24.51
N ASP A 301 -18.75 14.37 -24.00
CA ASP A 301 -18.81 14.11 -22.57
C ASP A 301 -17.46 14.45 -21.88
N SER A 302 -16.34 14.03 -22.47
CA SER A 302 -15.01 14.37 -21.96
C SER A 302 -14.76 15.89 -21.97
N THR A 303 -15.13 16.56 -23.08
CA THR A 303 -15.03 18.01 -23.21
C THR A 303 -15.87 18.72 -22.15
N ALA A 304 -17.10 18.26 -21.90
CA ALA A 304 -17.96 18.82 -20.88
C ALA A 304 -17.39 18.64 -19.46
N ALA A 305 -16.76 17.49 -19.18
CA ALA A 305 -16.07 17.28 -17.91
C ALA A 305 -14.87 18.21 -17.73
N PHE A 306 -14.01 18.39 -18.77
CA PHE A 306 -12.91 19.34 -18.75
C PHE A 306 -13.39 20.79 -18.59
N GLN A 307 -14.52 21.15 -19.18
CA GLN A 307 -15.07 22.49 -19.07
C GLN A 307 -15.40 22.88 -17.62
N VAL A 308 -15.76 21.92 -16.75
CA VAL A 308 -15.95 22.18 -15.32
C VAL A 308 -14.68 22.71 -14.67
N PHE A 309 -13.51 22.11 -14.99
CA PHE A 309 -12.22 22.55 -14.46
C PHE A 309 -11.80 23.92 -15.05
N ILE A 310 -11.99 24.11 -16.35
CA ILE A 310 -11.69 25.36 -17.03
C ILE A 310 -12.50 26.53 -16.43
N ASN A 311 -13.79 26.34 -16.25
CA ASN A 311 -14.69 27.33 -15.66
C ASN A 311 -14.33 27.66 -14.20
N ALA A 312 -13.76 26.71 -13.48
CA ALA A 312 -13.25 26.90 -12.12
C ALA A 312 -11.82 27.45 -12.06
N ASN A 313 -11.22 27.76 -13.21
CA ASN A 313 -9.81 28.18 -13.31
C ASN A 313 -8.83 27.16 -12.72
N LEU A 314 -9.15 25.88 -12.86
CA LEU A 314 -8.32 24.77 -12.39
C LEU A 314 -7.62 24.09 -13.57
N GLN A 315 -6.34 23.84 -13.38
CA GLN A 315 -5.59 23.00 -14.33
C GLN A 315 -5.61 21.54 -13.83
N PRO A 316 -6.19 20.59 -14.57
CA PRO A 316 -6.31 19.20 -14.16
C PRO A 316 -4.99 18.42 -14.39
N THR A 317 -3.87 18.92 -13.87
CA THR A 317 -2.54 18.33 -14.07
C THR A 317 -2.38 16.94 -13.45
N GLY A 318 -3.19 16.60 -12.48
CA GLY A 318 -3.23 15.28 -11.84
C GLY A 318 -4.59 14.62 -11.98
N ALA A 319 -5.28 14.82 -13.10
CA ALA A 319 -6.61 14.27 -13.29
C ALA A 319 -6.56 12.80 -13.72
N VAL A 320 -7.59 12.07 -13.30
CA VAL A 320 -7.76 10.63 -13.52
C VAL A 320 -9.22 10.36 -13.86
N TRP A 321 -9.46 9.52 -14.86
CA TRP A 321 -10.77 9.05 -15.18
C TRP A 321 -11.17 7.84 -14.31
N LEU A 322 -12.41 7.85 -13.78
CA LEU A 322 -13.02 6.67 -13.16
C LEU A 322 -14.19 6.24 -14.04
N MET A 323 -14.24 4.97 -14.37
CA MET A 323 -15.31 4.42 -15.23
C MET A 323 -15.58 2.97 -14.91
N SER A 324 -16.72 2.45 -15.38
CA SER A 324 -17.04 1.04 -15.27
C SER A 324 -16.34 0.19 -16.33
N SER A 325 -16.22 -1.11 -16.09
CA SER A 325 -15.65 -2.05 -17.07
C SER A 325 -16.45 -2.08 -18.39
N SER A 326 -17.77 -1.88 -18.32
CA SER A 326 -18.63 -1.78 -19.52
C SER A 326 -18.30 -0.54 -20.35
N THR A 327 -18.12 0.62 -19.70
CA THR A 327 -17.72 1.87 -20.37
C THR A 327 -16.33 1.75 -20.96
N ALA A 328 -15.37 1.19 -20.22
CA ALA A 328 -14.01 0.98 -20.71
C ALA A 328 -13.97 0.02 -21.92
N LEU A 329 -14.76 -1.06 -21.87
CA LEU A 329 -14.89 -1.99 -23.00
C LEU A 329 -15.49 -1.29 -24.22
N ALA A 330 -16.57 -0.50 -24.06
CA ALA A 330 -17.21 0.24 -25.14
C ALA A 330 -16.21 1.20 -25.82
N LEU A 331 -15.47 1.99 -25.03
CA LEU A 331 -14.41 2.87 -25.55
C LEU A 331 -13.33 2.09 -26.31
N SER A 332 -12.86 0.96 -25.77
CA SER A 332 -11.81 0.14 -26.39
C SER A 332 -12.22 -0.52 -27.72
N LYS A 333 -13.54 -0.66 -27.97
CA LYS A 333 -14.11 -1.25 -29.19
C LYS A 333 -14.51 -0.20 -30.22
N ARG A 334 -14.60 1.06 -29.84
CA ARG A 334 -15.00 2.14 -30.72
C ARG A 334 -13.98 2.31 -31.86
N LYS A 335 -14.51 2.54 -33.05
CA LYS A 335 -13.72 2.73 -34.27
C LYS A 335 -14.11 4.02 -34.95
N ASN A 336 -13.13 4.70 -35.49
CA ASN A 336 -13.33 5.85 -36.36
C ASN A 336 -13.88 5.42 -37.75
N ALA A 337 -14.23 6.38 -38.60
CA ALA A 337 -14.74 6.14 -39.94
C ALA A 337 -13.81 5.32 -40.86
N LEU A 338 -12.50 5.28 -40.53
CA LEU A 338 -11.49 4.49 -41.23
C LEU A 338 -11.34 3.06 -40.69
N GLY A 339 -12.15 2.68 -39.69
CA GLY A 339 -12.11 1.35 -39.08
C GLY A 339 -10.98 1.14 -38.06
N GLN A 340 -10.20 2.19 -37.75
CA GLN A 340 -9.16 2.16 -36.72
C GLN A 340 -9.77 2.39 -35.35
N LYS A 341 -9.13 1.87 -34.29
CA LYS A 341 -9.56 2.17 -32.93
C LYS A 341 -9.44 3.66 -32.64
N GLU A 342 -10.49 4.25 -32.10
CA GLU A 342 -10.53 5.65 -31.70
C GLU A 342 -9.68 5.89 -30.45
N TYR A 343 -9.73 4.96 -29.48
CA TYR A 343 -8.94 4.98 -28.25
C TYR A 343 -8.05 3.72 -28.16
N PRO A 344 -6.89 3.69 -28.85
CA PRO A 344 -6.06 2.50 -28.97
C PRO A 344 -5.42 2.07 -27.63
N GLU A 345 -5.18 3.00 -26.70
CA GLU A 345 -4.58 2.76 -25.42
C GLU A 345 -5.56 2.31 -24.34
N MET A 346 -6.88 2.33 -24.66
CA MET A 346 -7.92 1.84 -23.75
C MET A 346 -8.15 0.33 -23.87
N ASN A 347 -8.37 -0.29 -22.73
CA ASN A 347 -8.81 -1.69 -22.62
C ASN A 347 -9.81 -1.84 -21.47
N MET A 348 -10.40 -3.05 -21.30
CA MET A 348 -11.41 -3.32 -20.29
C MET A 348 -10.91 -3.13 -18.84
N PHE A 349 -9.62 -3.18 -18.61
CA PHE A 349 -9.00 -3.09 -17.28
C PHE A 349 -8.46 -1.70 -16.94
N GLY A 350 -8.49 -0.77 -17.90
CA GLY A 350 -7.96 0.58 -17.79
C GLY A 350 -7.20 1.01 -19.02
N GLY A 351 -6.35 2.00 -18.87
CA GLY A 351 -5.54 2.54 -19.95
C GLY A 351 -5.48 4.06 -19.89
N VAL A 352 -5.38 4.70 -21.05
CA VAL A 352 -5.37 6.14 -21.20
C VAL A 352 -6.58 6.57 -22.03
N PHE A 353 -7.38 7.46 -21.47
CA PHE A 353 -8.53 8.09 -22.14
C PHE A 353 -8.30 9.59 -22.17
N GLU A 354 -8.37 10.19 -23.35
CA GLU A 354 -8.11 11.63 -23.57
C GLU A 354 -6.80 12.12 -22.92
N GLY A 355 -5.72 11.32 -23.04
CA GLY A 355 -4.40 11.65 -22.52
C GLY A 355 -4.25 11.50 -20.99
N LEU A 356 -5.31 11.09 -20.28
CA LEU A 356 -5.32 10.90 -18.84
C LEU A 356 -5.49 9.40 -18.47
N PRO A 357 -4.86 8.94 -17.38
CA PRO A 357 -5.02 7.57 -16.91
C PRO A 357 -6.46 7.29 -16.49
N ALA A 358 -6.93 6.06 -16.73
CA ALA A 358 -8.25 5.61 -16.40
C ALA A 358 -8.21 4.46 -15.38
N ILE A 359 -8.92 4.62 -14.27
CA ILE A 359 -9.17 3.58 -13.27
C ILE A 359 -10.53 2.96 -13.56
N VAL A 360 -10.54 1.63 -13.66
CA VAL A 360 -11.77 0.87 -13.91
C VAL A 360 -12.21 0.16 -12.64
N SER A 361 -13.50 0.34 -12.28
CA SER A 361 -14.18 -0.37 -11.19
C SER A 361 -15.65 -0.51 -11.50
N GLN A 362 -16.25 -1.65 -11.17
CA GLN A 362 -17.68 -1.91 -11.38
C GLN A 362 -18.58 -0.98 -10.56
N TYR A 363 -18.07 -0.49 -9.42
CA TYR A 363 -18.82 0.38 -8.50
C TYR A 363 -19.07 1.79 -9.04
N VAL A 364 -18.38 2.20 -10.09
CA VAL A 364 -18.64 3.48 -10.79
C VAL A 364 -19.99 3.47 -11.50
N GLY A 365 -20.49 2.30 -11.90
CA GLY A 365 -21.80 2.16 -12.56
C GLY A 365 -21.85 2.87 -13.91
N ASN A 366 -22.96 3.56 -14.17
CA ASN A 366 -23.19 4.29 -15.41
C ASN A 366 -22.71 5.75 -15.33
N GLN A 367 -21.58 5.96 -14.70
CA GLN A 367 -20.94 7.26 -14.57
C GLN A 367 -19.58 7.26 -15.24
N LEU A 368 -19.17 8.42 -15.75
CA LEU A 368 -17.79 8.72 -16.10
C LEU A 368 -17.37 9.89 -15.21
N VAL A 369 -16.36 9.67 -14.38
CA VAL A 369 -15.96 10.64 -13.37
C VAL A 369 -14.54 11.11 -13.65
N LEU A 370 -14.35 12.42 -13.76
CA LEU A 370 -13.04 13.05 -13.86
C LEU A 370 -12.66 13.59 -12.48
N VAL A 371 -11.57 13.11 -11.93
CA VAL A 371 -11.08 13.45 -10.59
C VAL A 371 -9.72 14.09 -10.66
N ASN A 372 -9.54 15.28 -10.12
CA ASN A 372 -8.22 15.85 -9.92
C ASN A 372 -7.66 15.32 -8.59
N ALA A 373 -6.78 14.32 -8.68
CA ALA A 373 -6.28 13.58 -7.52
C ALA A 373 -5.64 14.47 -6.42
N PRO A 374 -4.80 15.48 -6.73
CA PRO A 374 -4.22 16.36 -5.72
C PRO A 374 -5.23 17.21 -4.94
N ASP A 375 -6.46 17.36 -5.44
CA ASP A 375 -7.54 18.10 -4.79
C ASP A 375 -8.48 17.19 -3.96
N VAL A 376 -8.13 15.92 -3.80
CA VAL A 376 -8.80 14.99 -2.90
C VAL A 376 -7.86 14.63 -1.76
N TYR A 377 -8.26 14.93 -0.54
CA TYR A 377 -7.55 14.56 0.67
C TYR A 377 -7.90 13.13 1.07
N LEU A 378 -6.91 12.38 1.51
CA LEU A 378 -7.04 11.04 2.04
C LEU A 378 -6.36 10.98 3.41
N ALA A 379 -7.10 10.54 4.43
CA ALA A 379 -6.54 10.16 5.72
C ALA A 379 -6.67 8.64 5.85
N ASP A 380 -5.56 7.94 5.98
CA ASP A 380 -5.49 6.48 6.06
C ASP A 380 -4.46 6.11 7.13
N GLU A 381 -4.84 5.27 8.09
CA GLU A 381 -3.92 4.77 9.11
C GLU A 381 -2.95 3.72 8.54
N GLY A 382 -3.24 3.21 7.33
CA GLY A 382 -2.39 2.23 6.65
C GLY A 382 -2.42 0.83 7.23
N GLY A 383 -3.23 0.57 8.26
CA GLY A 383 -3.39 -0.72 8.93
C GLY A 383 -4.82 -1.26 8.90
N VAL A 384 -4.96 -2.55 9.15
CA VAL A 384 -6.23 -3.22 9.44
C VAL A 384 -6.13 -3.90 10.79
N ALA A 385 -6.98 -3.51 11.74
CA ALA A 385 -7.10 -4.21 13.02
C ALA A 385 -7.97 -5.46 12.82
N VAL A 386 -7.52 -6.60 13.36
CA VAL A 386 -8.26 -7.86 13.28
C VAL A 386 -8.44 -8.43 14.68
N ASP A 387 -9.69 -8.65 15.02
CA ASP A 387 -10.10 -9.29 16.27
C ASP A 387 -10.90 -10.55 15.98
N MET A 388 -10.89 -11.47 16.95
CA MET A 388 -11.62 -12.72 16.84
C MET A 388 -12.37 -13.05 18.12
N SER A 389 -13.53 -13.67 17.96
CA SER A 389 -14.31 -14.14 19.08
C SER A 389 -15.05 -15.44 18.74
N SER A 390 -14.97 -16.40 19.63
CA SER A 390 -15.78 -17.62 19.64
C SER A 390 -16.94 -17.56 20.65
N GLU A 391 -17.00 -16.47 21.44
CA GLU A 391 -18.00 -16.30 22.50
C GLU A 391 -19.03 -15.22 22.19
N ALA A 392 -18.83 -14.48 21.11
CA ALA A 392 -19.73 -13.42 20.69
C ALA A 392 -21.10 -13.97 20.28
N SER A 393 -22.14 -13.18 20.53
CA SER A 393 -23.45 -13.35 19.90
C SER A 393 -23.63 -12.28 18.88
N LEU A 394 -23.96 -12.64 17.65
CA LEU A 394 -24.04 -11.75 16.50
C LEU A 394 -25.41 -11.80 15.85
N GLU A 395 -25.86 -10.66 15.39
CA GLU A 395 -26.95 -10.55 14.41
C GLU A 395 -26.41 -10.97 13.05
N MET A 396 -26.91 -12.11 12.52
CA MET A 396 -26.40 -12.71 11.28
C MET A 396 -27.02 -12.07 10.05
N GLU A 397 -27.01 -10.73 10.00
CA GLU A 397 -27.52 -9.92 8.91
C GLU A 397 -26.44 -9.01 8.30
N SER A 398 -26.64 -8.65 7.04
CA SER A 398 -25.74 -7.74 6.32
C SER A 398 -25.88 -6.27 6.76
N ALA A 399 -27.01 -5.93 7.39
CA ALA A 399 -27.31 -4.59 7.91
C ALA A 399 -27.86 -4.70 9.35
N PRO A 400 -27.01 -5.01 10.34
CA PRO A 400 -27.44 -5.19 11.73
C PRO A 400 -28.01 -3.88 12.29
N THR A 401 -29.08 -4.00 13.10
CA THR A 401 -29.80 -2.84 13.66
C THR A 401 -29.60 -2.68 15.16
N HIS A 402 -29.08 -3.69 15.84
CA HIS A 402 -28.84 -3.64 17.28
C HIS A 402 -27.62 -2.81 17.62
N ASP A 403 -27.80 -1.65 18.24
CA ASP A 403 -26.71 -0.81 18.72
C ASP A 403 -26.72 -0.67 20.26
N SER A 404 -25.65 -0.11 20.82
CA SER A 404 -25.50 0.06 22.27
C SER A 404 -26.34 1.19 22.87
N VAL A 405 -26.89 2.07 22.04
CA VAL A 405 -27.65 3.27 22.46
C VAL A 405 -29.15 3.00 22.36
N THR A 406 -29.56 2.41 21.26
CA THR A 406 -30.97 2.08 20.96
C THR A 406 -31.10 0.58 20.64
N PRO A 407 -31.01 -0.31 21.65
CA PRO A 407 -31.09 -1.74 21.42
C PRO A 407 -32.44 -2.13 20.82
N THR A 408 -32.41 -2.88 19.74
CA THR A 408 -33.57 -3.44 19.05
C THR A 408 -33.76 -4.91 19.41
N GLY A 409 -35.00 -5.41 19.37
CA GLY A 409 -35.27 -6.82 19.56
C GLY A 409 -34.91 -7.64 18.33
N VAL A 410 -33.69 -8.14 18.26
CA VAL A 410 -33.17 -8.93 17.16
C VAL A 410 -32.80 -10.34 17.59
N GLU A 411 -32.81 -11.29 16.66
CA GLU A 411 -32.32 -12.65 16.91
C GLU A 411 -30.79 -12.69 16.85
N LEU A 412 -30.18 -13.03 18.00
CA LEU A 412 -28.74 -13.16 18.11
C LEU A 412 -28.32 -14.62 18.03
N VAL A 413 -27.39 -14.94 17.18
CA VAL A 413 -26.78 -16.26 17.05
C VAL A 413 -25.51 -16.31 17.89
N SER A 414 -25.48 -17.26 18.84
CA SER A 414 -24.30 -17.50 19.67
C SER A 414 -23.23 -18.27 18.89
N MET A 415 -22.04 -17.70 18.77
CA MET A 415 -20.89 -18.36 18.12
C MET A 415 -20.46 -19.62 18.86
N TRP A 416 -20.58 -19.64 20.20
CA TRP A 416 -20.30 -20.79 21.00
C TRP A 416 -21.26 -21.96 20.69
N GLN A 417 -22.56 -21.68 20.60
CA GLN A 417 -23.58 -22.71 20.38
C GLN A 417 -23.52 -23.30 18.97
N THR A 418 -23.10 -22.53 18.01
CA THR A 418 -22.99 -22.95 16.60
C THR A 418 -21.59 -23.45 16.22
N ASN A 419 -20.68 -23.58 17.19
CA ASN A 419 -19.29 -23.96 16.98
C ASN A 419 -18.62 -23.14 15.87
N SER A 420 -18.79 -21.80 15.94
CA SER A 420 -18.33 -20.85 14.95
C SER A 420 -17.38 -19.82 15.56
N VAL A 421 -16.55 -19.23 14.73
CA VAL A 421 -15.60 -18.16 15.09
C VAL A 421 -15.90 -16.94 14.23
N ALA A 422 -16.12 -15.81 14.88
CA ALA A 422 -16.28 -14.53 14.23
C ALA A 422 -14.92 -13.85 14.10
N ILE A 423 -14.63 -13.34 12.91
CA ILE A 423 -13.43 -12.55 12.60
C ILE A 423 -13.90 -11.16 12.22
N ARG A 424 -13.38 -10.14 12.90
CA ARG A 424 -13.68 -8.73 12.65
C ARG A 424 -12.44 -8.05 12.09
N ALA A 425 -12.56 -7.44 10.90
CA ALA A 425 -11.53 -6.60 10.31
C ALA A 425 -11.98 -5.14 10.34
N GLU A 426 -11.16 -4.24 10.85
CA GLU A 426 -11.44 -2.81 10.95
C GLU A 426 -10.33 -2.01 10.30
N ARG A 427 -10.70 -0.97 9.52
CA ARG A 427 -9.75 -0.02 8.92
C ARG A 427 -10.24 1.40 9.16
N TRP A 428 -9.33 2.25 9.60
CA TRP A 428 -9.58 3.67 9.74
C TRP A 428 -9.17 4.38 8.47
N ILE A 429 -10.14 5.00 7.78
CA ILE A 429 -9.93 5.68 6.52
C ILE A 429 -10.97 6.78 6.35
N ASN A 430 -10.54 7.94 5.85
CA ASN A 430 -11.44 9.05 5.55
C ASN A 430 -10.92 9.80 4.31
N TRP A 431 -11.83 10.37 3.52
CA TRP A 431 -11.50 11.20 2.37
C TRP A 431 -12.44 12.38 2.26
N LYS A 432 -11.94 13.46 1.65
CA LYS A 432 -12.76 14.67 1.43
C LYS A 432 -12.21 15.46 0.25
N ARG A 433 -13.09 16.01 -0.57
CA ARG A 433 -12.69 16.94 -1.64
C ARG A 433 -12.24 18.28 -1.03
N ARG A 434 -11.19 18.84 -1.58
CA ARG A 434 -10.73 20.19 -1.25
C ARG A 434 -11.71 21.25 -1.74
N ARG A 435 -12.30 21.05 -2.91
CA ARG A 435 -13.25 21.97 -3.56
C ARG A 435 -14.27 21.19 -4.37
N THR A 436 -15.44 21.78 -4.60
CA THR A 436 -16.52 21.12 -5.33
C THR A 436 -16.11 20.76 -6.76
N ALA A 437 -15.40 21.66 -7.45
CA ALA A 437 -14.93 21.46 -8.81
C ALA A 437 -13.69 20.56 -8.94
N ALA A 438 -13.23 19.91 -7.85
CA ALA A 438 -12.17 18.88 -7.92
C ALA A 438 -12.61 17.61 -8.65
N VAL A 439 -13.91 17.42 -8.82
CA VAL A 439 -14.53 16.27 -9.45
C VAL A 439 -15.64 16.73 -10.39
N ALA A 440 -15.67 16.20 -11.61
CA ALA A 440 -16.76 16.36 -12.56
C ALA A 440 -17.37 14.98 -12.85
N VAL A 441 -18.69 14.90 -12.89
CA VAL A 441 -19.43 13.65 -13.08
C VAL A 441 -20.27 13.74 -14.34
N ILE A 442 -20.08 12.80 -15.25
CA ILE A 442 -20.99 12.56 -16.37
C ILE A 442 -21.91 11.41 -15.97
N SER A 443 -23.20 11.66 -15.93
CA SER A 443 -24.22 10.70 -15.50
C SER A 443 -24.95 10.05 -16.68
N GLY A 444 -25.38 8.80 -16.51
CA GLY A 444 -26.16 8.09 -17.53
C GLY A 444 -25.32 7.65 -18.73
N VAL A 445 -24.04 7.44 -18.54
CA VAL A 445 -23.11 7.03 -19.60
C VAL A 445 -23.51 5.68 -20.17
N ASN A 446 -23.74 5.66 -21.48
CA ASN A 446 -23.97 4.45 -22.25
C ASN A 446 -23.41 4.64 -23.67
N TYR A 447 -22.11 4.37 -23.80
CA TYR A 447 -21.41 4.53 -25.08
C TYR A 447 -21.66 3.35 -26.04
N GLY A 448 -22.65 2.50 -25.83
CA GLY A 448 -23.06 1.39 -26.66
C GLY A 448 -22.00 0.85 -27.62
N THR A 449 -22.00 -0.39 -27.94
CA THR A 449 -21.24 -0.91 -29.09
C THR A 449 -21.76 -0.22 -30.33
N GLY A 450 -21.08 0.87 -30.77
CA GLY A 450 -21.54 1.72 -31.85
C GLY A 450 -21.97 0.90 -33.05
N GLN A 451 -23.27 0.84 -33.24
CA GLN A 451 -23.80 0.66 -34.57
C GLN A 451 -23.76 2.07 -35.19
N GLY A 452 -22.75 2.28 -36.03
CA GLY A 452 -22.72 3.43 -36.88
C GLY A 452 -24.02 3.46 -37.70
N SER A 453 -24.74 4.54 -37.55
CA SER A 453 -25.76 4.95 -38.51
C SER A 453 -25.08 5.57 -39.71
#